data_a26320983cad1091548738ef6b1b7d2f
#
_entry.id   a26320983cad1091548738ef6b1b7d2f
#
_cell.length_a   1.000
_cell.length_b   1.000
_cell.length_c   1.000
_cell.angle_alpha   90.00
_cell.angle_beta   90.00
_cell.angle_gamma   90.00
#
_symmetry.space_group_name_H-M   'P 1'
#
loop_
_entity.id
_entity.type
_entity.pdbx_description
1 polymer ?
#
loop_
_entity_poly.entity_id
_entity_poly.type
_entity_poly.pdbx_seq_one_letter_code
_entity_poly.pdbx_strand_id
1 'polypeptide(L)'
;PKLATTADWISLLAKNGRGLIIHGTYLADNPQAMARLKCHRHTLALVICPRTTRALSGSLPPLQELKKPGVRICLGTDGRGSNPDLSIRAEAACLIDAGLATPQEALAMITANGAWALGFEDRTGLIASGRPADFVILKPTGTPKTSVKAAAAIFESTTQVVSTFRGGQSIR
;
A
#
# COMPACT_ATOMS: atom_id res chain seq x y z
N PRO A 1 14.26 32.31 10.81
CA PRO A 1 13.26 31.29 11.03
C PRO A 1 13.93 29.94 11.16
N LYS A 2 13.66 29.18 12.26
CA LYS A 2 14.11 27.80 12.36
C LYS A 2 13.47 27.02 11.24
N LEU A 3 14.28 26.31 10.44
CA LEU A 3 13.75 25.37 9.45
C LEU A 3 12.92 24.32 10.20
N ALA A 4 11.72 24.03 9.70
CA ALA A 4 10.86 23.01 10.24
C ALA A 4 11.52 21.62 10.08
N THR A 5 11.45 20.81 11.13
CA THR A 5 11.96 19.43 11.11
C THR A 5 10.96 18.51 10.39
N THR A 6 11.39 17.31 10.03
CA THR A 6 10.48 16.26 9.52
C THR A 6 9.31 16.00 10.49
N ALA A 7 9.59 16.02 11.80
CA ALA A 7 8.56 15.86 12.82
C ALA A 7 7.54 17.00 12.83
N ASP A 8 7.97 18.23 12.55
CA ASP A 8 7.08 19.40 12.45
C ASP A 8 6.18 19.29 11.22
N TRP A 9 6.72 18.85 10.07
CA TRP A 9 5.96 18.62 8.86
C TRP A 9 4.91 17.52 9.04
N ILE A 10 5.26 16.42 9.70
CA ILE A 10 4.30 15.34 10.04
C ILE A 10 3.15 15.88 10.91
N SER A 11 3.49 16.69 11.92
CA SER A 11 2.50 17.30 12.81
C SER A 11 1.60 18.29 12.08
N LEU A 12 2.16 19.08 11.16
CA LEU A 12 1.40 20.02 10.34
C LEU A 12 0.45 19.29 9.39
N LEU A 13 0.93 18.24 8.72
CA LEU A 13 0.11 17.41 7.83
C LEU A 13 -1.10 16.82 8.57
N ALA A 14 -0.89 16.34 9.80
CA ALA A 14 -1.93 15.71 10.60
C ALA A 14 -3.02 16.69 11.08
N LYS A 15 -2.73 18.00 11.18
CA LYS A 15 -3.72 19.03 11.60
C LYS A 15 -4.84 19.22 10.59
N ASN A 16 -4.59 18.93 9.33
CA ASN A 16 -5.57 19.11 8.25
C ASN A 16 -6.46 17.87 8.02
N GLY A 17 -6.49 16.94 8.99
CA GLY A 17 -7.22 15.69 8.89
C GLY A 17 -6.38 14.58 8.31
N ARG A 18 -6.87 13.89 7.26
CA ARG A 18 -6.16 12.78 6.63
C ARG A 18 -4.98 13.28 5.80
N GLY A 19 -3.80 12.68 6.03
CA GLY A 19 -2.58 13.03 5.31
C GLY A 19 -1.83 11.80 4.82
N LEU A 20 -1.13 11.97 3.68
CA LEU A 20 -0.31 10.92 3.07
C LEU A 20 1.15 11.35 3.07
N ILE A 21 2.03 10.45 3.51
CA ILE A 21 3.47 10.59 3.40
C ILE A 21 3.94 9.59 2.36
N ILE A 22 4.53 10.10 1.29
CA ILE A 22 4.98 9.27 0.17
C ILE A 22 6.43 8.85 0.40
N HIS A 23 6.76 7.62 0.04
CA HIS A 23 8.04 6.92 0.19
C HIS A 23 8.44 6.70 1.66
N GLY A 24 8.79 7.75 2.40
CA GLY A 24 9.20 7.63 3.79
C GLY A 24 10.51 6.85 4.01
N THR A 25 11.37 6.76 2.99
CA THR A 25 12.55 5.87 2.94
C THR A 25 13.46 6.01 4.16
N TYR A 26 13.67 7.25 4.63
CA TYR A 26 14.56 7.55 5.75
C TYR A 26 13.83 7.87 7.06
N LEU A 27 12.51 7.66 7.12
CA LEU A 27 11.75 7.95 8.35
C LEU A 27 12.16 7.04 9.50
N ALA A 28 12.49 5.79 9.21
CA ALA A 28 12.91 4.83 10.23
C ALA A 28 14.16 5.28 11.01
N ASP A 29 15.04 6.08 10.39
CA ASP A 29 16.26 6.61 10.99
C ASP A 29 16.02 7.88 11.81
N ASN A 30 14.76 8.34 11.88
CA ASN A 30 14.37 9.55 12.59
C ASN A 30 13.40 9.25 13.73
N PRO A 31 13.88 9.05 14.97
CA PRO A 31 13.03 8.69 16.11
C PRO A 31 11.94 9.72 16.41
N GLN A 32 12.20 11.01 16.18
CA GLN A 32 11.21 12.08 16.39
C GLN A 32 10.09 12.01 15.37
N ALA A 33 10.41 11.77 14.09
CA ALA A 33 9.44 11.56 13.04
C ALA A 33 8.59 10.31 13.31
N MET A 34 9.21 9.19 13.72
CA MET A 34 8.51 7.96 14.08
C MET A 34 7.57 8.15 15.28
N ALA A 35 7.98 8.91 16.29
CA ALA A 35 7.13 9.27 17.43
C ALA A 35 5.91 10.10 16.98
N ARG A 36 6.10 11.07 16.07
CA ARG A 36 4.99 11.85 15.51
C ARG A 36 4.04 11.02 14.66
N LEU A 37 4.57 10.10 13.86
CA LEU A 37 3.73 9.12 13.14
C LEU A 37 2.85 8.32 14.09
N LYS A 38 3.42 7.82 15.19
CA LYS A 38 2.67 7.08 16.23
C LYS A 38 1.56 7.93 16.84
N CYS A 39 1.83 9.19 17.17
CA CYS A 39 0.82 10.11 17.72
C CYS A 39 -0.34 10.34 16.73
N HIS A 40 -0.05 10.37 15.43
CA HIS A 40 -1.03 10.70 14.38
C HIS A 40 -1.43 9.49 13.53
N ARG A 41 -1.26 8.26 14.04
CA ARG A 41 -1.48 7.00 13.29
C ARG A 41 -2.90 6.82 12.74
N HIS A 42 -3.88 7.52 13.29
CA HIS A 42 -5.28 7.44 12.86
C HIS A 42 -5.64 8.41 11.73
N THR A 43 -4.80 9.43 11.52
CA THR A 43 -5.03 10.46 10.49
C THR A 43 -4.02 10.40 9.35
N LEU A 44 -2.90 9.68 9.54
CA LEU A 44 -1.85 9.59 8.54
C LEU A 44 -1.72 8.18 7.96
N ALA A 45 -1.26 8.10 6.71
CA ALA A 45 -0.80 6.87 6.09
C ALA A 45 0.56 7.08 5.41
N LEU A 46 1.35 6.00 5.33
CA LEU A 46 2.55 5.92 4.51
C LEU A 46 2.21 5.22 3.19
N VAL A 47 2.60 5.82 2.08
CA VAL A 47 2.53 5.22 0.76
C VAL A 47 3.94 4.87 0.32
N ILE A 48 4.30 3.60 0.38
CA ILE A 48 5.62 3.13 -0.03
C ILE A 48 5.58 2.60 -1.47
N CYS A 49 6.70 2.77 -2.18
CA CYS A 49 6.87 2.31 -3.55
C CYS A 49 8.10 1.39 -3.60
N PRO A 50 7.95 0.10 -3.22
CA PRO A 50 9.08 -0.81 -2.99
C PRO A 50 10.06 -0.92 -4.15
N ARG A 51 9.55 -1.12 -5.37
CA ARG A 51 10.38 -1.30 -6.57
C ARG A 51 11.11 0.00 -6.94
N THR A 52 10.43 1.15 -6.84
CA THR A 52 11.04 2.46 -7.00
C THR A 52 12.12 2.71 -5.96
N THR A 53 11.84 2.46 -4.67
CA THR A 53 12.83 2.62 -3.60
C THR A 53 14.05 1.76 -3.87
N ARG A 54 13.86 0.49 -4.24
CA ARG A 54 14.97 -0.40 -4.60
C ARG A 54 15.76 0.08 -5.82
N ALA A 55 15.08 0.60 -6.83
CA ALA A 55 15.75 1.10 -8.05
C ALA A 55 16.60 2.35 -7.78
N LEU A 56 16.14 3.25 -6.89
CA LEU A 56 16.81 4.52 -6.62
C LEU A 56 17.83 4.44 -5.48
N SER A 57 17.58 3.64 -4.44
CA SER A 57 18.43 3.55 -3.24
C SER A 57 19.17 2.22 -3.10
N GLY A 58 18.95 1.25 -3.99
CA GLY A 58 19.59 -0.07 -3.95
C GLY A 58 18.99 -1.04 -2.92
N SER A 59 18.04 -0.59 -2.09
CA SER A 59 17.41 -1.40 -1.03
C SER A 59 15.90 -1.25 -0.99
N LEU A 60 15.21 -2.23 -0.42
CA LEU A 60 13.79 -2.12 -0.13
C LEU A 60 13.54 -1.18 1.06
N PRO A 61 12.34 -0.55 1.14
CA PRO A 61 11.99 0.26 2.30
C PRO A 61 12.03 -0.60 3.58
N PRO A 62 12.44 -0.03 4.73
CA PRO A 62 12.54 -0.76 6.01
C PRO A 62 11.15 -0.99 6.60
N LEU A 63 10.34 -1.84 5.95
CA LEU A 63 8.91 -2.02 6.23
C LEU A 63 8.63 -2.40 7.69
N GLN A 64 9.46 -3.27 8.28
CA GLN A 64 9.27 -3.70 9.67
C GLN A 64 9.37 -2.53 10.65
N GLU A 65 10.32 -1.61 10.40
CA GLU A 65 10.45 -0.39 11.20
C GLU A 65 9.27 0.57 10.95
N LEU A 66 8.89 0.75 9.68
CA LEU A 66 7.79 1.63 9.30
C LEU A 66 6.42 1.16 9.81
N LYS A 67 6.24 -0.11 10.13
CA LYS A 67 5.04 -0.66 10.77
C LYS A 67 4.93 -0.29 12.27
N LYS A 68 6.06 -0.05 12.97
CA LYS A 68 6.08 0.17 14.43
C LYS A 68 5.20 1.32 14.93
N PRO A 69 5.07 2.46 14.24
CA PRO A 69 4.14 3.51 14.64
C PRO A 69 2.66 3.12 14.59
N GLY A 70 2.30 2.07 13.84
CA GLY A 70 0.93 1.63 13.68
C GLY A 70 0.10 2.49 12.72
N VAL A 71 0.75 3.27 11.86
CA VAL A 71 0.08 3.97 10.75
C VAL A 71 -0.32 2.98 9.67
N ARG A 72 -1.35 3.33 8.88
CA ARG A 72 -1.67 2.56 7.68
C ARG A 72 -0.54 2.65 6.67
N ILE A 73 -0.16 1.50 6.12
CA ILE A 73 0.79 1.43 5.01
C ILE A 73 0.04 1.04 3.75
N CYS A 74 0.25 1.81 2.70
CA CYS A 74 -0.31 1.60 1.37
C CYS A 74 0.83 1.39 0.39
N LEU A 75 0.56 0.78 -0.75
CA LEU A 75 1.50 0.68 -1.85
C LEU A 75 1.15 1.70 -2.93
N GLY A 76 2.18 2.26 -3.53
CA GLY A 76 2.13 3.07 -4.73
C GLY A 76 3.14 2.57 -5.75
N THR A 77 2.93 2.90 -7.01
CA THR A 77 3.84 2.53 -8.10
C THR A 77 4.87 3.61 -8.42
N ASP A 78 4.64 4.84 -7.93
CA ASP A 78 5.36 6.01 -8.42
C ASP A 78 5.18 6.20 -9.94
N GLY A 79 6.09 6.91 -10.60
CA GLY A 79 6.02 7.21 -12.02
C GLY A 79 6.83 6.27 -12.90
N ARG A 80 6.60 6.35 -14.22
CA ARG A 80 7.31 5.55 -15.22
C ARG A 80 8.82 5.78 -15.28
N GLY A 81 9.30 6.88 -14.72
CA GLY A 81 10.75 7.15 -14.61
C GLY A 81 11.49 6.22 -13.69
N SER A 82 10.79 5.65 -12.69
CA SER A 82 11.37 4.77 -11.66
C SER A 82 10.66 3.41 -11.56
N ASN A 83 9.58 3.20 -12.32
CA ASN A 83 8.79 1.97 -12.30
C ASN A 83 8.53 1.45 -13.73
N PRO A 84 8.86 0.17 -14.02
CA PRO A 84 8.85 -0.34 -15.40
C PRO A 84 7.44 -0.56 -15.98
N ASP A 85 6.42 -0.83 -15.16
CA ASP A 85 5.10 -1.30 -15.62
C ASP A 85 3.91 -0.72 -14.88
N LEU A 86 4.13 0.05 -13.80
CA LEU A 86 3.11 0.60 -12.90
C LEU A 86 2.18 -0.48 -12.30
N SER A 87 2.69 -1.69 -12.13
CA SER A 87 1.93 -2.80 -11.58
C SER A 87 1.92 -2.76 -10.05
N ILE A 88 0.79 -2.39 -9.46
CA ILE A 88 0.62 -2.41 -7.99
C ILE A 88 0.73 -3.84 -7.42
N ARG A 89 0.36 -4.86 -8.20
CA ARG A 89 0.54 -6.26 -7.81
C ARG A 89 2.02 -6.63 -7.75
N ALA A 90 2.84 -6.12 -8.66
CA ALA A 90 4.28 -6.37 -8.65
C ALA A 90 4.98 -5.63 -7.50
N GLU A 91 4.48 -4.47 -7.06
CA GLU A 91 4.95 -3.81 -5.84
C GLU A 91 4.69 -4.70 -4.60
N ALA A 92 3.48 -5.27 -4.51
CA ALA A 92 3.11 -6.19 -3.43
C ALA A 92 3.94 -7.48 -3.48
N ALA A 93 4.06 -8.11 -4.64
CA ALA A 93 4.89 -9.30 -4.84
C ALA A 93 6.34 -9.09 -4.38
N CYS A 94 6.91 -7.94 -4.71
CA CYS A 94 8.28 -7.57 -4.31
C CYS A 94 8.49 -7.61 -2.77
N LEU A 95 7.50 -7.20 -1.98
CA LEU A 95 7.56 -7.28 -0.51
C LEU A 95 7.34 -8.70 0.01
N ILE A 96 6.46 -9.46 -0.64
CA ILE A 96 6.17 -10.86 -0.27
C ILE A 96 7.40 -11.71 -0.52
N ASP A 97 8.00 -11.61 -1.71
CA ASP A 97 9.20 -12.35 -2.11
C ASP A 97 10.41 -12.05 -1.22
N ALA A 98 10.48 -10.83 -0.69
CA ALA A 98 11.50 -10.42 0.27
C ALA A 98 11.19 -10.83 1.72
N GLY A 99 10.05 -11.49 1.99
CA GLY A 99 9.63 -11.88 3.34
C GLY A 99 9.24 -10.70 4.25
N LEU A 100 9.01 -9.51 3.68
CA LEU A 100 8.68 -8.29 4.42
C LEU A 100 7.19 -8.14 4.71
N ALA A 101 6.34 -8.78 3.91
CA ALA A 101 4.89 -8.77 4.10
C ALA A 101 4.29 -10.16 3.81
N THR A 102 3.24 -10.52 4.53
CA THR A 102 2.39 -11.64 4.16
C THR A 102 1.49 -11.27 2.98
N PRO A 103 0.98 -12.25 2.20
CA PRO A 103 0.02 -11.97 1.12
C PRO A 103 -1.23 -11.21 1.60
N GLN A 104 -1.72 -11.48 2.81
CA GLN A 104 -2.87 -10.81 3.40
C GLN A 104 -2.56 -9.34 3.71
N GLU A 105 -1.39 -9.05 4.31
CA GLU A 105 -0.96 -7.68 4.56
C GLU A 105 -0.79 -6.91 3.24
N ALA A 106 -0.15 -7.52 2.25
CA ALA A 106 0.06 -6.92 0.94
C ALA A 106 -1.28 -6.63 0.22
N LEU A 107 -2.26 -7.55 0.33
CA LEU A 107 -3.60 -7.33 -0.19
C LEU A 107 -4.27 -6.11 0.49
N ALA A 108 -4.21 -6.01 1.81
CA ALA A 108 -4.75 -4.86 2.52
C ALA A 108 -4.07 -3.54 2.09
N MET A 109 -2.74 -3.55 1.86
CA MET A 109 -1.98 -2.37 1.43
C MET A 109 -2.43 -1.85 0.05
N ILE A 110 -2.84 -2.73 -0.87
CA ILE A 110 -3.27 -2.34 -2.23
C ILE A 110 -4.79 -2.18 -2.36
N THR A 111 -5.57 -2.48 -1.33
CA THR A 111 -7.04 -2.39 -1.35
C THR A 111 -7.56 -1.48 -0.23
N ALA A 112 -7.91 -2.03 0.92
CA ALA A 112 -8.57 -1.32 2.01
C ALA A 112 -7.75 -0.12 2.54
N ASN A 113 -6.43 -0.29 2.69
CA ASN A 113 -5.56 0.80 3.15
C ASN A 113 -5.45 1.90 2.09
N GLY A 114 -5.32 1.53 0.81
CA GLY A 114 -5.30 2.47 -0.31
C GLY A 114 -6.62 3.24 -0.43
N ALA A 115 -7.76 2.55 -0.30
CA ALA A 115 -9.08 3.18 -0.30
C ALA A 115 -9.20 4.21 0.84
N TRP A 116 -8.79 3.83 2.06
CA TRP A 116 -8.75 4.76 3.19
C TRP A 116 -7.85 5.96 2.91
N ALA A 117 -6.65 5.73 2.39
CA ALA A 117 -5.69 6.79 2.09
C ALA A 117 -6.27 7.84 1.15
N LEU A 118 -7.06 7.41 0.18
CA LEU A 118 -7.69 8.27 -0.84
C LEU A 118 -9.08 8.80 -0.44
N GLY A 119 -9.63 8.43 0.72
CA GLY A 119 -10.95 8.86 1.16
C GLY A 119 -12.11 8.13 0.49
N PHE A 120 -11.87 6.90 0.02
CA PHE A 120 -12.86 6.08 -0.66
C PHE A 120 -13.24 4.81 0.10
N GLU A 121 -12.87 4.71 1.38
CA GLU A 121 -13.09 3.51 2.19
C GLU A 121 -14.56 3.12 2.35
N ASP A 122 -15.49 4.08 2.22
CA ASP A 122 -16.93 3.80 2.26
C ASP A 122 -17.47 3.25 0.94
N ARG A 123 -16.71 3.35 -0.15
CA ARG A 123 -17.13 2.99 -1.50
C ARG A 123 -16.38 1.80 -2.07
N THR A 124 -15.08 1.70 -1.83
CA THR A 124 -14.22 0.67 -2.43
C THR A 124 -13.19 0.11 -1.44
N GLY A 125 -12.32 -0.80 -1.91
CA GLY A 125 -11.26 -1.43 -1.12
C GLY A 125 -11.69 -2.71 -0.39
N LEU A 126 -12.99 -2.97 -0.27
CA LEU A 126 -13.56 -4.19 0.33
C LEU A 126 -14.80 -4.59 -0.45
N ILE A 127 -14.98 -5.90 -0.65
CA ILE A 127 -16.24 -6.47 -1.14
C ILE A 127 -17.14 -6.68 0.08
N ALA A 128 -18.22 -5.88 0.18
CA ALA A 128 -19.17 -5.94 1.29
C ALA A 128 -20.58 -5.55 0.83
N SER A 129 -21.59 -6.04 1.54
CA SER A 129 -22.98 -5.68 1.28
C SER A 129 -23.19 -4.16 1.37
N GLY A 130 -23.96 -3.60 0.43
CA GLY A 130 -24.24 -2.17 0.34
C GLY A 130 -23.13 -1.33 -0.30
N ARG A 131 -22.01 -1.92 -0.71
CA ARG A 131 -20.94 -1.23 -1.45
C ARG A 131 -21.08 -1.41 -2.96
N PRO A 132 -20.57 -0.46 -3.77
CA PRO A 132 -20.46 -0.65 -5.21
C PRO A 132 -19.75 -1.96 -5.54
N ALA A 133 -20.19 -2.65 -6.59
CA ALA A 133 -19.58 -3.89 -7.06
C ALA A 133 -18.32 -3.57 -7.90
N ASP A 134 -17.26 -3.09 -7.24
CA ASP A 134 -15.95 -2.81 -7.80
C ASP A 134 -15.01 -3.95 -7.44
N PHE A 135 -14.69 -4.82 -8.39
CA PHE A 135 -13.82 -5.97 -8.15
C PHE A 135 -13.11 -6.44 -9.42
N VAL A 136 -12.09 -7.24 -9.23
CA VAL A 136 -11.32 -7.86 -10.31
C VAL A 136 -11.42 -9.38 -10.18
N ILE A 137 -11.68 -10.08 -11.28
CA ILE A 137 -11.63 -11.53 -11.37
C ILE A 137 -10.23 -11.93 -11.84
N LEU A 138 -9.58 -12.76 -11.04
CA LEU A 138 -8.25 -13.28 -11.31
C LEU A 138 -8.33 -14.80 -11.57
N LYS A 139 -7.52 -15.28 -12.52
CA LYS A 139 -7.35 -16.69 -12.82
C LYS A 139 -5.92 -17.12 -12.46
N PRO A 140 -5.72 -17.76 -11.30
CA PRO A 140 -4.43 -18.36 -10.95
C PRO A 140 -4.15 -19.61 -11.79
N THR A 141 -2.88 -20.02 -11.83
CA THR A 141 -2.47 -21.24 -12.58
C THR A 141 -3.03 -22.52 -11.98
N GLY A 142 -3.31 -22.54 -10.68
CA GLY A 142 -3.91 -23.67 -9.97
C GLY A 142 -5.17 -23.26 -9.21
N THR A 143 -5.81 -24.22 -8.55
CA THR A 143 -6.98 -23.96 -7.69
C THR A 143 -6.52 -23.83 -6.24
N PRO A 144 -6.54 -22.62 -5.64
CA PRO A 144 -6.18 -22.45 -4.25
C PRO A 144 -7.18 -23.16 -3.33
N LYS A 145 -6.69 -24.03 -2.42
CA LYS A 145 -7.55 -24.79 -1.49
C LYS A 145 -7.80 -24.08 -0.14
N THR A 146 -7.14 -22.98 0.12
CA THR A 146 -7.27 -22.21 1.38
C THR A 146 -7.25 -20.71 1.07
N SER A 147 -7.81 -19.90 1.97
CA SER A 147 -7.78 -18.42 1.87
C SER A 147 -6.35 -17.87 1.82
N VAL A 148 -5.42 -18.48 2.54
CA VAL A 148 -3.99 -18.10 2.53
C VAL A 148 -3.38 -18.33 1.14
N LYS A 149 -3.63 -19.51 0.55
CA LYS A 149 -3.15 -19.82 -0.81
C LYS A 149 -3.84 -18.95 -1.85
N ALA A 150 -5.14 -18.65 -1.68
CA ALA A 150 -5.85 -17.73 -2.55
C ALA A 150 -5.25 -16.31 -2.52
N ALA A 151 -4.95 -15.81 -1.33
CA ALA A 151 -4.29 -14.50 -1.19
C ALA A 151 -2.89 -14.50 -1.83
N ALA A 152 -2.09 -15.55 -1.67
CA ALA A 152 -0.79 -15.67 -2.31
C ALA A 152 -0.89 -15.70 -3.84
N ALA A 153 -1.85 -16.46 -4.38
CA ALA A 153 -2.07 -16.60 -5.81
C ALA A 153 -2.39 -15.26 -6.52
N ILE A 154 -2.94 -14.26 -5.80
CA ILE A 154 -3.18 -12.93 -6.34
C ILE A 154 -1.89 -12.30 -6.88
N PHE A 155 -0.76 -12.57 -6.22
CA PHE A 155 0.52 -11.90 -6.49
C PHE A 155 1.46 -12.72 -7.37
N GLU A 156 1.11 -13.94 -7.73
CA GLU A 156 1.89 -14.74 -8.68
C GLU A 156 1.89 -14.08 -10.08
N SER A 157 3.05 -14.04 -10.72
CA SER A 157 3.22 -13.45 -12.06
C SER A 157 2.39 -14.15 -13.13
N THR A 158 2.07 -15.44 -12.91
CA THR A 158 1.26 -16.27 -13.80
C THR A 158 -0.24 -16.04 -13.67
N THR A 159 -0.69 -15.37 -12.60
CA THR A 159 -2.11 -15.08 -12.38
C THR A 159 -2.59 -13.97 -13.32
N GLN A 160 -3.59 -14.31 -14.13
CA GLN A 160 -4.15 -13.42 -15.16
C GLN A 160 -5.35 -12.64 -14.64
N VAL A 161 -5.49 -11.39 -15.10
CA VAL A 161 -6.73 -10.62 -14.95
C VAL A 161 -7.73 -11.10 -16.03
N VAL A 162 -8.84 -11.66 -15.60
CA VAL A 162 -9.89 -12.15 -16.50
C VAL A 162 -10.89 -11.03 -16.80
N SER A 163 -11.33 -10.30 -15.78
CA SER A 163 -12.29 -9.23 -15.94
C SER A 163 -12.17 -8.22 -14.79
N THR A 164 -12.53 -6.99 -15.07
CA THR A 164 -12.59 -5.88 -14.09
C THR A 164 -14.00 -5.31 -14.11
N PHE A 165 -14.57 -5.16 -12.93
CA PHE A 165 -15.91 -4.61 -12.74
C PHE A 165 -15.85 -3.30 -11.98
N ARG A 166 -16.67 -2.34 -12.43
CA ARG A 166 -16.90 -1.06 -11.77
C ARG A 166 -18.41 -0.83 -11.66
N GLY A 167 -18.90 -0.68 -10.44
CA GLY A 167 -20.34 -0.54 -10.21
C GLY A 167 -21.17 -1.73 -10.77
N GLY A 168 -20.62 -2.94 -10.81
CA GLY A 168 -21.25 -4.13 -11.36
C GLY A 168 -21.17 -4.26 -12.90
N GLN A 169 -20.60 -3.30 -13.61
CA GLN A 169 -20.39 -3.36 -15.06
C GLN A 169 -18.97 -3.80 -15.40
N SER A 170 -18.83 -4.76 -16.30
CA SER A 170 -17.53 -5.16 -16.82
C SER A 170 -16.93 -4.03 -17.67
N ILE A 171 -15.68 -3.65 -17.36
CA ILE A 171 -14.92 -2.63 -18.09
C ILE A 171 -13.71 -3.23 -18.85
N ARG A 172 -13.50 -4.54 -18.69
CA ARG A 172 -12.50 -5.33 -19.39
C ARG A 172 -12.91 -6.79 -19.37
#